data_b7c21f11bb9de062b42a64f0c3a5ee71
#
_entry.id   b7c21f11bb9de062b42a64f0c3a5ee71
#
_cell.length_a   1.000
_cell.length_b   1.000
_cell.length_c   1.000
_cell.angle_alpha   90.00
_cell.angle_beta   90.00
_cell.angle_gamma   90.00
#
_symmetry.space_group_name_H-M   'P 1'
#
loop_
_entity.id
_entity.type
_entity.pdbx_description
1 polymer ?
#
loop_
_entity_poly.entity_id
_entity_poly.type
_entity_poly.pdbx_seq_one_letter_code
_entity_poly.pdbx_strand_id
1 'polypeptide(L)'
;MRRIFALSFALTMLLAPAAGAQSPEPVIRAGVTVAGVDVGNQTLTQAAGTIDRAYRHQLVTRNVSARVGGKVYSLKTKKIGLVFDPAKSARRAFNAGRDTPAPQPVDVLPWTSYDKKKLAAFVARVDRSARIAPRDATVRITLQHMIKRASKSGREMDDKSLATALALALGDPRAPRQIRPKRAVVKAKVRTKDLANRYGTVVTISQSSFRLRLFKRLKFVKSYGVAVGQPAYPTPRGLFSIANKAVNPPWTAPNSPWAGAYRNETVAGGSAENPLKARWMGIVNGVGIHGTGEPGSIGSRASHGCIRMTVPDVIDLYPRVPVGTPVLIR
;
A
#
# COMPACT_ATOMS: atom_id res chain seq x y z
N MET A 1 -81.37 -86.54 -27.99
CA MET A 1 -80.96 -85.33 -27.27
C MET A 1 -79.51 -85.00 -27.67
N ARG A 2 -79.32 -84.05 -28.60
CA ARG A 2 -78.02 -83.71 -29.15
C ARG A 2 -77.66 -82.31 -28.63
N ARG A 3 -76.60 -82.21 -27.92
CA ARG A 3 -76.03 -80.88 -27.44
C ARG A 3 -75.07 -80.36 -28.51
N ILE A 4 -75.35 -79.18 -29.03
CA ILE A 4 -74.51 -78.44 -29.98
C ILE A 4 -73.56 -77.60 -29.14
N PHE A 5 -72.23 -77.76 -29.30
CA PHE A 5 -71.21 -76.88 -28.76
C PHE A 5 -70.91 -75.81 -29.79
N ALA A 6 -71.14 -74.55 -29.41
CA ALA A 6 -70.68 -73.40 -30.21
C ALA A 6 -69.28 -72.98 -29.75
N LEU A 7 -68.31 -72.99 -30.69
CA LEU A 7 -66.94 -72.53 -30.49
C LEU A 7 -66.91 -71.03 -30.83
N SER A 8 -66.70 -70.15 -29.83
CA SER A 8 -66.44 -68.72 -30.03
C SER A 8 -64.96 -68.53 -30.28
N PHE A 9 -64.59 -68.06 -31.46
CA PHE A 9 -63.24 -67.64 -31.81
C PHE A 9 -63.04 -66.14 -31.32
N ALA A 10 -62.28 -65.89 -30.30
CA ALA A 10 -61.88 -64.59 -29.91
C ALA A 10 -60.68 -64.12 -30.73
N LEU A 11 -60.89 -63.14 -31.58
CA LEU A 11 -59.82 -62.48 -32.35
C LEU A 11 -59.11 -61.39 -31.47
N THR A 12 -57.98 -61.76 -30.94
CA THR A 12 -57.11 -60.81 -30.21
C THR A 12 -56.37 -59.90 -31.20
N MET A 13 -56.81 -58.66 -31.39
CA MET A 13 -56.05 -57.65 -32.10
C MET A 13 -54.84 -57.23 -31.21
N LEU A 14 -53.62 -57.58 -31.60
CA LEU A 14 -52.39 -57.02 -31.11
C LEU A 14 -52.27 -55.53 -31.59
N LEU A 15 -52.55 -54.56 -30.73
CA LEU A 15 -52.11 -53.18 -30.97
C LEU A 15 -50.58 -53.14 -30.86
N ALA A 16 -49.87 -52.98 -31.96
CA ALA A 16 -48.47 -52.61 -31.99
C ALA A 16 -48.36 -51.18 -31.37
N PRO A 17 -47.42 -50.93 -30.44
CA PRO A 17 -47.19 -49.55 -29.93
C PRO A 17 -46.74 -48.69 -31.11
N ALA A 18 -47.49 -47.60 -31.36
CA ALA A 18 -47.06 -46.58 -32.32
C ALA A 18 -45.69 -46.04 -31.87
N ALA A 19 -44.67 -46.30 -32.67
CA ALA A 19 -43.38 -45.67 -32.50
C ALA A 19 -43.63 -44.16 -32.60
N GLY A 20 -43.57 -43.46 -31.45
CA GLY A 20 -43.71 -42.01 -31.39
C GLY A 20 -42.69 -41.39 -32.30
N ALA A 21 -43.13 -40.73 -33.36
CA ALA A 21 -42.29 -39.93 -34.23
C ALA A 21 -41.61 -38.85 -33.37
N GLN A 22 -40.35 -39.06 -33.01
CA GLN A 22 -39.54 -38.04 -32.35
C GLN A 22 -39.45 -36.85 -33.31
N SER A 23 -39.91 -35.69 -32.87
CA SER A 23 -39.71 -34.45 -33.63
C SER A 23 -38.23 -34.29 -33.95
N PRO A 24 -37.86 -33.92 -35.18
CA PRO A 24 -36.45 -33.78 -35.57
C PRO A 24 -35.73 -32.82 -34.64
N GLU A 25 -34.55 -33.26 -34.18
CA GLU A 25 -33.73 -32.42 -33.26
C GLU A 25 -33.35 -31.11 -33.97
N PRO A 26 -33.44 -29.94 -33.28
CA PRO A 26 -33.10 -28.65 -33.88
C PRO A 26 -31.66 -28.63 -34.41
N VAL A 27 -31.47 -28.08 -35.59
CA VAL A 27 -30.18 -27.95 -36.29
C VAL A 27 -29.68 -26.50 -36.16
N ILE A 28 -28.41 -26.33 -35.81
CA ILE A 28 -27.75 -25.03 -35.71
C ILE A 28 -27.55 -24.47 -37.13
N ARG A 29 -27.85 -23.19 -37.33
CA ARG A 29 -27.67 -22.51 -38.62
C ARG A 29 -26.22 -22.59 -39.11
N ALA A 30 -25.99 -22.70 -40.40
CA ALA A 30 -24.66 -22.60 -41.02
C ALA A 30 -23.95 -21.29 -40.65
N GLY A 31 -22.64 -21.30 -40.50
CA GLY A 31 -21.81 -20.17 -40.16
C GLY A 31 -21.81 -19.77 -38.66
N VAL A 32 -22.32 -20.64 -37.79
CA VAL A 32 -22.24 -20.46 -36.33
C VAL A 32 -21.06 -21.26 -35.81
N THR A 33 -20.23 -20.59 -35.01
CA THR A 33 -19.07 -21.16 -34.32
C THR A 33 -19.17 -20.99 -32.80
N VAL A 34 -18.49 -21.85 -32.06
CA VAL A 34 -18.28 -21.72 -30.63
C VAL A 34 -16.78 -21.55 -30.38
N ALA A 35 -16.37 -20.36 -29.97
CA ALA A 35 -14.97 -19.96 -29.80
C ALA A 35 -14.08 -20.32 -31.02
N GLY A 36 -14.64 -20.25 -32.23
CA GLY A 36 -13.96 -20.56 -33.49
C GLY A 36 -14.14 -22.02 -33.99
N VAL A 37 -14.75 -22.92 -33.22
CA VAL A 37 -15.10 -24.27 -33.70
C VAL A 37 -16.46 -24.25 -34.40
N ASP A 38 -16.50 -24.66 -35.65
CA ASP A 38 -17.73 -24.73 -36.47
C ASP A 38 -18.70 -25.76 -35.87
N VAL A 39 -19.92 -25.33 -35.63
CA VAL A 39 -21.05 -26.14 -35.17
C VAL A 39 -22.28 -25.96 -36.07
N GLY A 40 -22.12 -25.26 -37.21
CA GLY A 40 -23.17 -25.09 -38.20
C GLY A 40 -23.59 -26.43 -38.81
N ASN A 41 -24.85 -26.54 -39.20
CA ASN A 41 -25.49 -27.73 -39.75
C ASN A 41 -25.44 -28.98 -38.85
N GLN A 42 -25.13 -28.83 -37.55
CA GLN A 42 -25.14 -29.91 -36.56
C GLN A 42 -26.41 -29.84 -35.71
N THR A 43 -26.92 -31.03 -35.31
CA THR A 43 -27.95 -31.07 -34.25
C THR A 43 -27.36 -30.63 -32.92
N LEU A 44 -28.20 -30.28 -31.93
CA LEU A 44 -27.73 -29.87 -30.61
C LEU A 44 -26.84 -30.94 -29.95
N THR A 45 -27.19 -32.21 -30.11
CA THR A 45 -26.42 -33.36 -29.58
C THR A 45 -25.05 -33.48 -30.27
N GLN A 46 -24.99 -33.37 -31.59
CA GLN A 46 -23.75 -33.40 -32.36
C GLN A 46 -22.84 -32.24 -32.00
N ALA A 47 -23.39 -31.01 -31.95
CA ALA A 47 -22.66 -29.80 -31.57
C ALA A 47 -22.11 -29.87 -30.14
N ALA A 48 -22.90 -30.39 -29.19
CA ALA A 48 -22.41 -30.59 -27.81
C ALA A 48 -21.21 -31.55 -27.78
N GLY A 49 -21.24 -32.65 -28.52
CA GLY A 49 -20.11 -33.58 -28.64
C GLY A 49 -18.88 -32.93 -29.29
N THR A 50 -19.07 -32.12 -30.34
CA THR A 50 -17.99 -31.36 -31.00
C THR A 50 -17.34 -30.36 -30.06
N ILE A 51 -18.12 -29.55 -29.35
CA ILE A 51 -17.68 -28.58 -28.37
C ILE A 51 -16.95 -29.25 -27.20
N ASP A 52 -17.46 -30.39 -26.74
CA ASP A 52 -16.85 -31.14 -25.63
C ASP A 52 -15.45 -31.64 -25.98
N ARG A 53 -15.28 -32.26 -27.10
CA ARG A 53 -13.99 -32.75 -27.61
C ARG A 53 -12.98 -31.59 -27.77
N ALA A 54 -13.47 -30.44 -28.28
CA ALA A 54 -12.59 -29.28 -28.51
C ALA A 54 -12.10 -28.64 -27.23
N TYR A 55 -12.92 -28.51 -26.18
CA TYR A 55 -12.65 -27.60 -25.10
C TYR A 55 -12.59 -28.19 -23.71
N ARG A 56 -13.06 -29.40 -23.43
CA ARG A 56 -13.08 -30.00 -22.09
C ARG A 56 -11.69 -30.02 -21.46
N HIS A 57 -10.67 -30.48 -22.17
CA HIS A 57 -9.31 -30.52 -21.66
C HIS A 57 -8.82 -29.11 -21.35
N GLN A 58 -9.01 -28.14 -22.23
CA GLN A 58 -8.49 -26.80 -22.10
C GLN A 58 -9.20 -26.01 -20.99
N LEU A 59 -10.51 -26.09 -20.87
CA LEU A 59 -11.27 -25.33 -19.87
C LEU A 59 -11.25 -26.00 -18.51
N VAL A 60 -11.44 -27.33 -18.43
CA VAL A 60 -11.64 -28.04 -17.16
C VAL A 60 -10.34 -28.58 -16.59
N THR A 61 -9.49 -29.21 -17.41
CA THR A 61 -8.28 -29.89 -16.93
C THR A 61 -7.12 -28.94 -16.72
N ARG A 62 -6.92 -27.96 -17.59
CA ARG A 62 -5.82 -26.97 -17.49
C ARG A 62 -6.18 -25.87 -16.51
N ASN A 63 -5.36 -25.71 -15.47
CA ASN A 63 -5.48 -24.61 -14.53
C ASN A 63 -5.17 -23.26 -15.17
N VAL A 64 -5.72 -22.19 -14.60
CA VAL A 64 -5.35 -20.80 -14.92
C VAL A 64 -4.33 -20.32 -13.87
N SER A 65 -3.43 -19.44 -14.24
CA SER A 65 -2.41 -18.94 -13.33
C SER A 65 -2.17 -17.44 -13.46
N ALA A 66 -1.74 -16.80 -12.37
CA ALA A 66 -1.22 -15.45 -12.37
C ALA A 66 0.29 -15.48 -12.08
N ARG A 67 1.10 -14.81 -12.92
CA ARG A 67 2.55 -14.64 -12.67
C ARG A 67 2.82 -13.21 -12.20
N VAL A 68 3.24 -13.06 -10.95
CA VAL A 68 3.49 -11.76 -10.32
C VAL A 68 4.84 -11.78 -9.59
N GLY A 69 5.71 -10.84 -9.92
CA GLY A 69 7.00 -10.70 -9.24
C GLY A 69 7.88 -11.96 -9.29
N GLY A 70 7.84 -12.70 -10.41
CA GLY A 70 8.58 -13.94 -10.59
C GLY A 70 7.88 -15.19 -10.02
N LYS A 71 6.88 -15.04 -9.15
CA LYS A 71 6.09 -16.15 -8.59
C LYS A 71 4.88 -16.48 -9.46
N VAL A 72 4.53 -17.77 -9.51
CA VAL A 72 3.34 -18.27 -10.21
C VAL A 72 2.31 -18.73 -9.16
N TYR A 73 1.12 -18.19 -9.26
CA TYR A 73 -0.04 -18.56 -8.43
C TYR A 73 -1.03 -19.31 -9.29
N SER A 74 -1.25 -20.58 -8.99
CA SER A 74 -2.18 -21.43 -9.76
C SER A 74 -3.59 -21.35 -9.19
N LEU A 75 -4.56 -21.09 -10.06
CA LEU A 75 -5.99 -21.20 -9.80
C LEU A 75 -6.49 -22.54 -10.34
N LYS A 76 -6.69 -23.51 -9.45
CA LYS A 76 -7.19 -24.83 -9.85
C LYS A 76 -8.67 -24.72 -10.20
N THR A 77 -9.05 -25.08 -11.44
CA THR A 77 -10.41 -25.03 -11.96
C THR A 77 -11.39 -25.80 -11.08
N LYS A 78 -11.02 -26.99 -10.60
CA LYS A 78 -11.81 -27.80 -9.67
C LYS A 78 -12.08 -27.09 -8.34
N LYS A 79 -11.09 -26.34 -7.78
CA LYS A 79 -11.25 -25.65 -6.49
C LYS A 79 -12.23 -24.48 -6.54
N ILE A 80 -12.36 -23.81 -7.67
CA ILE A 80 -13.34 -22.73 -7.85
C ILE A 80 -14.70 -23.22 -8.33
N GLY A 81 -14.88 -24.54 -8.46
CA GLY A 81 -16.14 -25.11 -8.93
C GLY A 81 -16.44 -24.75 -10.39
N LEU A 82 -15.41 -24.73 -11.26
CA LEU A 82 -15.64 -24.49 -12.69
C LEU A 82 -16.45 -25.63 -13.30
N VAL A 83 -17.58 -25.27 -13.88
CA VAL A 83 -18.45 -26.16 -14.68
C VAL A 83 -18.37 -25.66 -16.10
N PHE A 84 -18.12 -26.58 -17.02
CA PHE A 84 -18.26 -26.42 -18.47
C PHE A 84 -19.39 -27.31 -18.93
N ASP A 85 -20.39 -26.75 -19.60
CA ASP A 85 -21.57 -27.45 -20.06
C ASP A 85 -21.67 -27.38 -21.60
N PRO A 86 -21.29 -28.45 -22.31
CA PRO A 86 -21.34 -28.49 -23.78
C PRO A 86 -22.77 -28.38 -24.34
N ALA A 87 -23.77 -28.95 -23.65
CA ALA A 87 -25.16 -28.91 -24.11
C ALA A 87 -25.71 -27.45 -24.02
N LYS A 88 -25.44 -26.76 -22.94
CA LYS A 88 -25.77 -25.34 -22.84
C LYS A 88 -24.99 -24.49 -23.82
N SER A 89 -23.76 -24.85 -24.16
CA SER A 89 -22.97 -24.18 -25.20
C SER A 89 -23.60 -24.33 -26.58
N ALA A 90 -24.02 -25.56 -26.95
CA ALA A 90 -24.75 -25.86 -28.21
C ALA A 90 -26.07 -25.07 -28.27
N ARG A 91 -26.83 -25.04 -27.16
CA ARG A 91 -28.07 -24.28 -27.09
C ARG A 91 -27.84 -22.78 -27.26
N ARG A 92 -26.76 -22.22 -26.66
CA ARG A 92 -26.36 -20.82 -26.86
C ARG A 92 -26.05 -20.52 -28.32
N ALA A 93 -25.29 -21.41 -28.99
CA ALA A 93 -24.97 -21.30 -30.40
C ALA A 93 -26.21 -21.31 -31.29
N PHE A 94 -27.14 -22.25 -31.03
CA PHE A 94 -28.42 -22.36 -31.73
C PHE A 94 -29.24 -21.05 -31.58
N ASN A 95 -29.42 -20.54 -30.37
CA ASN A 95 -30.17 -19.32 -30.15
C ASN A 95 -29.53 -18.11 -30.83
N ALA A 96 -28.20 -17.91 -30.68
CA ALA A 96 -27.49 -16.83 -31.35
C ALA A 96 -27.57 -16.89 -32.88
N GLY A 97 -27.49 -18.12 -33.44
CA GLY A 97 -27.68 -18.33 -34.88
C GLY A 97 -29.09 -17.99 -35.37
N ARG A 98 -30.13 -18.29 -34.58
CA ARG A 98 -31.50 -17.94 -34.88
C ARG A 98 -31.78 -16.45 -34.78
N ASP A 99 -31.19 -15.78 -33.76
CA ASP A 99 -31.46 -14.39 -33.45
C ASP A 99 -30.65 -13.41 -34.36
N THR A 100 -29.67 -13.93 -35.12
CA THR A 100 -28.85 -13.15 -36.06
C THR A 100 -29.27 -13.43 -37.51
N PRO A 101 -29.58 -12.39 -38.32
CA PRO A 101 -29.94 -12.56 -39.71
C PRO A 101 -28.83 -13.24 -40.54
N ALA A 102 -29.21 -14.16 -41.44
CA ALA A 102 -28.27 -14.74 -42.43
C ALA A 102 -27.92 -13.68 -43.48
N PRO A 103 -26.71 -13.72 -44.09
CA PRO A 103 -25.63 -14.69 -43.95
C PRO A 103 -24.58 -14.39 -42.89
N GLN A 104 -24.80 -13.46 -41.94
CA GLN A 104 -23.79 -13.01 -40.99
C GLN A 104 -23.26 -14.19 -40.14
N PRO A 105 -21.91 -14.36 -40.03
CA PRO A 105 -21.31 -15.35 -39.15
C PRO A 105 -21.53 -15.00 -37.68
N VAL A 106 -21.64 -16.00 -36.83
CA VAL A 106 -21.85 -15.84 -35.39
C VAL A 106 -20.84 -16.69 -34.64
N ASP A 107 -20.04 -16.04 -33.75
CA ASP A 107 -19.16 -16.75 -32.84
C ASP A 107 -19.58 -16.50 -31.38
N VAL A 108 -19.85 -17.57 -30.64
CA VAL A 108 -20.24 -17.47 -29.24
C VAL A 108 -19.20 -18.15 -28.34
N LEU A 109 -19.09 -17.70 -27.08
CA LEU A 109 -18.25 -18.38 -26.11
C LEU A 109 -18.94 -19.62 -25.54
N PRO A 110 -18.18 -20.67 -25.18
CA PRO A 110 -18.70 -21.82 -24.45
C PRO A 110 -19.43 -21.38 -23.16
N TRP A 111 -20.41 -22.15 -22.76
CA TRP A 111 -21.06 -21.90 -21.49
C TRP A 111 -20.21 -22.45 -20.35
N THR A 112 -19.81 -21.56 -19.44
CA THR A 112 -19.07 -21.90 -18.22
C THR A 112 -19.67 -21.16 -17.03
N SER A 113 -19.58 -21.77 -15.86
CA SER A 113 -19.89 -21.12 -14.60
C SER A 113 -18.86 -21.49 -13.54
N TYR A 114 -18.67 -20.63 -12.56
CA TYR A 114 -17.73 -20.82 -11.45
C TYR A 114 -18.13 -19.97 -10.25
N ASP A 115 -17.58 -20.28 -9.09
CA ASP A 115 -17.80 -19.51 -7.86
C ASP A 115 -17.02 -18.17 -7.90
N LYS A 116 -17.76 -17.08 -8.11
CA LYS A 116 -17.19 -15.73 -8.16
C LYS A 116 -16.52 -15.30 -6.84
N LYS A 117 -17.03 -15.79 -5.68
CA LYS A 117 -16.44 -15.49 -4.36
C LYS A 117 -15.06 -16.15 -4.23
N LYS A 118 -14.92 -17.39 -4.70
CA LYS A 118 -13.62 -18.09 -4.72
C LYS A 118 -12.62 -17.45 -5.68
N LEU A 119 -13.07 -16.93 -6.82
CA LEU A 119 -12.21 -16.16 -7.73
C LEU A 119 -11.71 -14.88 -7.05
N ALA A 120 -12.61 -14.10 -6.42
CA ALA A 120 -12.24 -12.89 -5.68
C ALA A 120 -11.26 -13.18 -4.54
N ALA A 121 -11.48 -14.27 -3.78
CA ALA A 121 -10.58 -14.71 -2.73
C ALA A 121 -9.18 -15.09 -3.26
N PHE A 122 -9.13 -15.71 -4.45
CA PHE A 122 -7.85 -16.00 -5.13
C PHE A 122 -7.12 -14.71 -5.50
N VAL A 123 -7.78 -13.74 -6.13
CA VAL A 123 -7.21 -12.44 -6.50
C VAL A 123 -6.67 -11.72 -5.26
N ALA A 124 -7.46 -11.62 -4.19
CA ALA A 124 -7.05 -11.00 -2.94
C ALA A 124 -5.84 -11.70 -2.29
N ARG A 125 -5.74 -13.03 -2.39
CA ARG A 125 -4.57 -13.79 -1.92
C ARG A 125 -3.32 -13.45 -2.73
N VAL A 126 -3.44 -13.36 -4.05
CA VAL A 126 -2.34 -12.99 -4.95
C VAL A 126 -1.87 -11.58 -4.65
N ASP A 127 -2.80 -10.61 -4.49
CA ASP A 127 -2.45 -9.22 -4.14
C ASP A 127 -1.69 -9.15 -2.81
N ARG A 128 -2.24 -9.73 -1.72
CA ARG A 128 -1.55 -9.73 -0.42
C ARG A 128 -0.13 -10.32 -0.49
N SER A 129 0.07 -11.34 -1.32
CA SER A 129 1.38 -12.00 -1.46
C SER A 129 2.35 -11.23 -2.35
N ALA A 130 1.84 -10.41 -3.27
CA ALA A 130 2.62 -9.69 -4.28
C ALA A 130 2.80 -8.20 -3.96
N ARG A 131 1.99 -7.67 -3.04
CA ARG A 131 2.04 -6.28 -2.60
C ARG A 131 3.36 -5.97 -1.92
N ILE A 132 3.98 -4.87 -2.29
CA ILE A 132 5.15 -4.31 -1.63
C ILE A 132 4.72 -2.95 -1.08
N ALA A 133 4.68 -2.83 0.24
CA ALA A 133 4.39 -1.55 0.88
C ALA A 133 5.51 -0.53 0.61
N PRO A 134 5.18 0.73 0.32
CA PRO A 134 6.17 1.78 0.25
C PRO A 134 6.77 2.02 1.65
N ARG A 135 8.02 2.47 1.70
CA ARG A 135 8.70 2.83 2.93
C ARG A 135 9.16 4.27 2.85
N ASP A 136 8.76 5.08 3.81
CA ASP A 136 9.17 6.47 3.92
C ASP A 136 10.66 6.61 4.27
N ALA A 137 11.24 7.69 3.77
CA ALA A 137 12.56 8.11 4.20
C ALA A 137 12.49 8.67 5.61
N THR A 138 13.54 8.41 6.41
CA THR A 138 13.67 8.92 7.79
C THR A 138 15.06 9.48 8.05
N VAL A 139 15.17 10.35 9.06
CA VAL A 139 16.43 10.82 9.58
C VAL A 139 16.53 10.43 11.06
N ARG A 140 17.62 9.81 11.43
CA ARG A 140 18.01 9.65 12.83
C ARG A 140 19.03 10.71 13.18
N ILE A 141 18.65 11.62 14.07
CA ILE A 141 19.51 12.68 14.58
C ILE A 141 20.46 12.06 15.62
N THR A 142 21.76 12.22 15.44
CA THR A 142 22.78 11.90 16.44
C THR A 142 23.58 13.16 16.79
N LEU A 143 24.40 13.11 17.82
CA LEU A 143 25.20 14.30 18.23
C LEU A 143 26.13 14.79 17.13
N GLN A 144 26.62 13.91 16.27
CA GLN A 144 27.65 14.25 15.28
C GLN A 144 27.15 14.13 13.83
N HIS A 145 26.11 13.36 13.57
CA HIS A 145 25.68 13.01 12.20
C HIS A 145 24.17 12.96 12.07
N MET A 146 23.69 13.27 10.88
CA MET A 146 22.32 13.05 10.42
C MET A 146 22.27 11.78 9.58
N ILE A 147 21.83 10.66 10.17
CA ILE A 147 21.80 9.35 9.51
C ILE A 147 20.50 9.21 8.74
N LYS A 148 20.59 9.17 7.40
CA LYS A 148 19.44 9.03 6.48
C LYS A 148 19.14 7.58 6.20
N ARG A 149 17.86 7.20 6.25
CA ARG A 149 17.34 5.97 5.66
C ARG A 149 16.54 6.33 4.42
N ALA A 150 16.95 5.81 3.27
CA ALA A 150 16.29 6.11 2.00
C ALA A 150 14.87 5.56 1.94
N SER A 151 13.98 6.27 1.24
CA SER A 151 12.64 5.78 0.89
C SER A 151 12.74 4.62 -0.09
N LYS A 152 11.74 3.73 -0.07
CA LYS A 152 11.54 2.72 -1.10
C LYS A 152 10.12 2.83 -1.63
N SER A 153 9.97 2.79 -2.95
CA SER A 153 8.65 2.70 -3.57
C SER A 153 8.06 1.31 -3.35
N GLY A 154 6.77 1.26 -3.15
CA GLY A 154 5.96 0.06 -3.13
C GLY A 154 5.50 -0.36 -4.52
N ARG A 155 4.77 -1.46 -4.57
CA ARG A 155 4.07 -1.94 -5.77
C ARG A 155 2.71 -2.49 -5.37
N GLU A 156 1.70 -2.11 -6.12
CA GLU A 156 0.34 -2.64 -6.02
C GLU A 156 -0.04 -3.29 -7.34
N MET A 157 -0.88 -4.30 -7.26
CA MET A 157 -1.43 -4.99 -8.42
C MET A 157 -2.76 -4.35 -8.81
N ASP A 158 -3.09 -4.38 -10.09
CA ASP A 158 -4.44 -4.05 -10.56
C ASP A 158 -5.33 -5.30 -10.41
N ASP A 159 -6.00 -5.40 -9.28
CA ASP A 159 -6.87 -6.53 -8.91
C ASP A 159 -8.04 -6.69 -9.86
N LYS A 160 -8.62 -5.58 -10.33
CA LYS A 160 -9.75 -5.59 -11.28
C LYS A 160 -9.32 -6.16 -12.62
N SER A 161 -8.20 -5.69 -13.14
CA SER A 161 -7.63 -6.20 -14.39
C SER A 161 -7.30 -7.69 -14.29
N LEU A 162 -6.71 -8.13 -13.16
CA LEU A 162 -6.43 -9.55 -12.93
C LEU A 162 -7.72 -10.37 -12.88
N ALA A 163 -8.72 -9.92 -12.12
CA ALA A 163 -10.00 -10.61 -12.00
C ALA A 163 -10.69 -10.79 -13.37
N THR A 164 -10.72 -9.71 -14.17
CA THR A 164 -11.29 -9.74 -15.53
C THR A 164 -10.55 -10.72 -16.44
N ALA A 165 -9.22 -10.69 -16.44
CA ALA A 165 -8.41 -11.58 -17.27
C ALA A 165 -8.54 -13.05 -16.86
N LEU A 166 -8.65 -13.33 -15.55
CA LEU A 166 -8.90 -14.68 -15.04
C LEU A 166 -10.30 -15.15 -15.43
N ALA A 167 -11.32 -14.30 -15.31
CA ALA A 167 -12.69 -14.62 -15.72
C ALA A 167 -12.78 -14.93 -17.22
N LEU A 168 -12.11 -14.14 -18.05
CA LEU A 168 -11.99 -14.38 -19.48
C LEU A 168 -11.33 -15.75 -19.75
N ALA A 169 -10.20 -16.03 -19.10
CA ALA A 169 -9.50 -17.31 -19.26
C ALA A 169 -10.31 -18.52 -18.79
N LEU A 170 -11.25 -18.36 -17.86
CA LEU A 170 -12.15 -19.43 -17.42
C LEU A 170 -13.30 -19.68 -18.40
N GLY A 171 -13.67 -18.69 -19.23
CA GLY A 171 -14.79 -18.77 -20.16
C GLY A 171 -14.40 -18.90 -21.63
N ASP A 172 -13.25 -18.37 -22.04
CA ASP A 172 -12.75 -18.41 -23.42
C ASP A 172 -11.55 -19.36 -23.53
N PRO A 173 -11.64 -20.47 -24.25
CA PRO A 173 -10.52 -21.39 -24.43
C PRO A 173 -9.35 -20.78 -25.21
N ARG A 174 -9.55 -19.69 -25.95
CA ARG A 174 -8.52 -18.97 -26.70
C ARG A 174 -7.71 -18.01 -25.82
N ALA A 175 -8.25 -17.64 -24.65
CA ALA A 175 -7.60 -16.71 -23.73
C ALA A 175 -6.33 -17.31 -23.11
N PRO A 176 -5.31 -16.49 -22.83
CA PRO A 176 -4.09 -16.95 -22.18
C PRO A 176 -4.37 -17.59 -20.81
N ARG A 177 -3.83 -18.80 -20.58
CA ARG A 177 -3.98 -19.50 -19.28
C ARG A 177 -2.99 -19.02 -18.22
N GLN A 178 -1.99 -18.22 -18.59
CA GLN A 178 -1.08 -17.54 -17.65
C GLN A 178 -1.20 -16.02 -17.81
N ILE A 179 -1.77 -15.37 -16.82
CA ILE A 179 -2.00 -13.93 -16.79
C ILE A 179 -0.81 -13.23 -16.11
N ARG A 180 -0.39 -12.11 -16.66
CA ARG A 180 0.59 -11.19 -16.06
C ARG A 180 -0.10 -9.86 -15.75
N PRO A 181 -0.61 -9.67 -14.52
CA PRO A 181 -1.31 -8.45 -14.16
C PRO A 181 -0.38 -7.24 -14.19
N LYS A 182 -0.93 -6.09 -14.53
CA LYS A 182 -0.24 -4.80 -14.43
C LYS A 182 0.04 -4.48 -12.96
N ARG A 183 1.18 -3.85 -12.69
CA ARG A 183 1.58 -3.41 -11.35
C ARG A 183 1.88 -1.92 -11.37
N ALA A 184 1.25 -1.16 -10.48
CA ALA A 184 1.52 0.25 -10.28
C ALA A 184 2.63 0.45 -9.25
N VAL A 185 3.42 1.51 -9.44
CA VAL A 185 4.40 1.96 -8.45
C VAL A 185 3.71 2.86 -7.45
N VAL A 186 3.77 2.50 -6.16
CA VAL A 186 3.28 3.33 -5.05
C VAL A 186 4.46 4.09 -4.44
N LYS A 187 4.45 5.40 -4.58
CA LYS A 187 5.53 6.24 -4.06
C LYS A 187 5.42 6.35 -2.53
N ALA A 188 6.56 6.41 -1.86
CA ALA A 188 6.62 6.75 -0.44
C ALA A 188 6.07 8.17 -0.20
N LYS A 189 5.40 8.39 0.93
CA LYS A 189 4.88 9.71 1.33
C LYS A 189 6.01 10.69 1.59
N VAL A 190 7.07 10.24 2.27
CA VAL A 190 8.29 11.02 2.48
C VAL A 190 9.40 10.42 1.63
N ARG A 191 9.86 11.14 0.62
CA ARG A 191 10.92 10.69 -0.28
C ARG A 191 12.29 11.12 0.25
N THR A 192 13.34 10.40 -0.11
CA THR A 192 14.72 10.74 0.30
C THR A 192 15.12 12.17 -0.06
N LYS A 193 14.68 12.68 -1.21
CA LYS A 193 14.94 14.04 -1.67
C LYS A 193 14.26 15.13 -0.81
N ASP A 194 13.16 14.79 -0.14
CA ASP A 194 12.37 15.72 0.65
C ASP A 194 12.99 15.94 2.06
N LEU A 195 13.87 15.03 2.50
CA LEU A 195 14.47 15.08 3.85
C LEU A 195 15.25 16.36 4.12
N ALA A 196 16.03 16.85 3.17
CA ALA A 196 16.85 18.06 3.35
C ALA A 196 16.00 19.31 3.64
N ASN A 197 14.81 19.41 3.04
CA ASN A 197 13.89 20.52 3.29
C ASN A 197 13.10 20.30 4.59
N ARG A 198 12.68 19.07 4.88
CA ARG A 198 11.95 18.72 6.11
C ARG A 198 12.78 18.96 7.36
N TYR A 199 14.10 18.77 7.30
CA TYR A 199 15.07 19.04 8.35
C TYR A 199 15.96 20.22 7.96
N GLY A 200 15.34 21.38 7.65
CA GLY A 200 16.04 22.58 7.21
C GLY A 200 17.14 23.03 8.15
N THR A 201 16.88 23.03 9.47
CA THR A 201 17.86 23.27 10.53
C THR A 201 17.70 22.22 11.62
N VAL A 202 18.82 21.78 12.21
CA VAL A 202 18.86 20.90 13.39
C VAL A 202 20.03 21.39 14.28
N VAL A 203 19.79 21.36 15.58
CA VAL A 203 20.81 21.63 16.59
C VAL A 203 21.05 20.37 17.40
N THR A 204 22.31 20.08 17.73
CA THR A 204 22.65 19.01 18.68
C THR A 204 23.56 19.53 19.75
N ILE A 205 23.35 19.12 21.00
CA ILE A 205 24.13 19.59 22.17
C ILE A 205 24.66 18.37 22.90
N SER A 206 25.98 18.26 22.96
CA SER A 206 26.69 17.27 23.74
C SER A 206 27.10 17.86 25.08
N GLN A 207 26.51 17.36 26.17
CA GLN A 207 26.84 17.77 27.51
C GLN A 207 28.23 17.27 27.98
N SER A 208 28.69 16.15 27.40
CA SER A 208 30.00 15.57 27.75
C SER A 208 31.17 16.24 27.06
N SER A 209 30.97 16.75 25.84
CA SER A 209 32.01 17.48 25.10
C SER A 209 31.84 18.99 25.11
N PHE A 210 30.78 19.51 25.78
CA PHE A 210 30.45 20.93 25.86
C PHE A 210 30.38 21.60 24.48
N ARG A 211 29.72 20.92 23.55
CA ARG A 211 29.63 21.39 22.17
C ARG A 211 28.19 21.41 21.67
N LEU A 212 27.80 22.55 21.09
CA LEU A 212 26.61 22.71 20.28
C LEU A 212 27.04 22.62 18.81
N ARG A 213 26.32 21.80 18.00
CA ARG A 213 26.55 21.69 16.55
C ARG A 213 25.29 22.10 15.79
N LEU A 214 25.51 22.95 14.81
CA LEU A 214 24.46 23.38 13.86
C LEU A 214 24.55 22.57 12.60
N PHE A 215 23.40 22.06 12.16
CA PHE A 215 23.23 21.38 10.86
C PHE A 215 22.22 22.15 10.02
N LYS A 216 22.49 22.30 8.73
CA LYS A 216 21.58 22.85 7.73
C LYS A 216 21.38 21.82 6.63
N ARG A 217 20.11 21.54 6.28
CA ARG A 217 19.76 20.58 5.22
C ARG A 217 20.52 19.25 5.40
N LEU A 218 20.61 18.77 6.63
CA LEU A 218 21.28 17.53 7.06
C LEU A 218 22.81 17.53 6.90
N LYS A 219 23.44 18.68 6.66
CA LYS A 219 24.90 18.84 6.58
C LYS A 219 25.39 19.63 7.80
N PHE A 220 26.53 19.25 8.36
CA PHE A 220 27.21 20.00 9.39
C PHE A 220 27.63 21.39 8.87
N VAL A 221 27.43 22.42 9.69
CA VAL A 221 27.77 23.80 9.33
C VAL A 221 28.81 24.38 10.28
N LYS A 222 28.52 24.37 11.59
CA LYS A 222 29.38 25.00 12.59
C LYS A 222 29.23 24.35 13.97
N SER A 223 30.26 24.44 14.79
CA SER A 223 30.24 24.01 16.18
C SER A 223 30.61 25.21 17.09
N TYR A 224 29.95 25.26 18.24
CA TYR A 224 30.13 26.28 19.25
C TYR A 224 30.46 25.64 20.59
N GLY A 225 31.27 26.30 21.41
CA GLY A 225 31.44 25.96 22.81
C GLY A 225 30.21 26.31 23.62
N VAL A 226 29.87 25.52 24.61
CA VAL A 226 28.74 25.78 25.51
C VAL A 226 29.13 25.46 26.97
N ALA A 227 28.45 26.12 27.93
CA ALA A 227 28.34 25.60 29.28
C ALA A 227 26.95 24.98 29.46
N VAL A 228 26.85 23.96 30.32
CA VAL A 228 25.61 23.24 30.60
C VAL A 228 25.33 23.20 32.11
N GLY A 229 24.18 22.66 32.48
CA GLY A 229 23.76 22.56 33.87
C GLY A 229 24.74 21.79 34.75
N GLN A 230 24.97 22.33 35.94
CA GLN A 230 25.71 21.65 37.02
C GLN A 230 24.91 20.45 37.56
N PRO A 231 25.52 19.53 38.31
CA PRO A 231 24.83 18.29 38.78
C PRO A 231 23.53 18.57 39.56
N ALA A 232 23.49 19.65 40.35
CA ALA A 232 22.29 20.03 41.11
C ALA A 232 21.14 20.58 40.23
N TYR A 233 21.47 21.10 39.06
CA TYR A 233 20.52 21.70 38.09
C TYR A 233 20.85 21.22 36.68
N PRO A 234 20.59 19.95 36.37
CA PRO A 234 21.06 19.34 35.12
C PRO A 234 20.31 19.89 33.91
N THR A 235 21.03 20.10 32.82
CA THR A 235 20.40 20.32 31.51
C THR A 235 19.61 19.10 31.10
N PRO A 236 18.32 19.23 30.69
CA PRO A 236 17.48 18.09 30.30
C PRO A 236 18.05 17.37 29.08
N ARG A 237 17.90 16.04 29.04
CA ARG A 237 18.30 15.19 27.90
C ARG A 237 17.07 14.79 27.12
N GLY A 238 17.18 14.78 25.81
CA GLY A 238 16.08 14.39 24.96
C GLY A 238 16.16 15.02 23.57
N LEU A 239 15.08 14.84 22.82
CA LEU A 239 14.82 15.54 21.57
C LEU A 239 13.71 16.55 21.80
N PHE A 240 14.03 17.79 21.65
CA PHE A 240 13.16 18.94 21.85
C PHE A 240 13.05 19.78 20.59
N SER A 241 12.41 20.94 20.67
CA SER A 241 12.43 21.97 19.64
C SER A 241 12.60 23.37 20.25
N ILE A 242 13.09 24.32 19.46
CA ILE A 242 13.07 25.73 19.86
C ILE A 242 11.61 26.19 19.93
N ALA A 243 11.17 26.53 21.14
CA ALA A 243 9.78 26.92 21.40
C ALA A 243 9.54 28.42 21.15
N ASN A 244 10.50 29.28 21.56
CA ASN A 244 10.42 30.70 21.40
C ASN A 244 11.81 31.31 21.23
N LYS A 245 11.84 32.60 20.86
CA LYS A 245 13.08 33.35 20.66
C LYS A 245 12.87 34.81 21.06
N ALA A 246 13.91 35.43 21.64
CA ALA A 246 13.91 36.85 21.96
C ALA A 246 15.28 37.47 21.78
N VAL A 247 15.30 38.76 21.47
CA VAL A 247 16.49 39.63 21.46
C VAL A 247 16.45 40.47 22.72
N ASN A 248 17.55 40.49 23.46
CA ASN A 248 17.67 41.19 24.74
C ASN A 248 16.45 40.96 25.66
N PRO A 249 16.12 39.69 25.97
CA PRO A 249 14.93 39.40 26.78
C PRO A 249 15.09 39.92 28.21
N PRO A 250 14.03 40.39 28.87
CA PRO A 250 14.04 40.53 30.31
C PRO A 250 14.24 39.15 30.96
N TRP A 251 14.85 39.11 32.11
CA TRP A 251 15.04 37.90 32.88
C TRP A 251 14.25 37.96 34.18
N THR A 252 13.22 37.17 34.33
CA THR A 252 12.54 37.00 35.60
C THR A 252 13.25 35.88 36.37
N ALA A 253 13.90 36.26 37.46
CA ALA A 253 14.63 35.31 38.28
C ALA A 253 13.66 34.39 39.01
N PRO A 254 13.91 33.06 38.99
CA PRO A 254 13.02 32.12 39.65
C PRO A 254 13.06 32.25 41.17
N ASN A 255 12.01 31.76 41.85
CA ASN A 255 12.00 31.64 43.30
C ASN A 255 12.93 30.51 43.76
N SER A 256 14.21 30.71 43.61
CA SER A 256 15.24 29.70 43.91
C SER A 256 16.38 30.36 44.71
N PRO A 257 16.97 29.67 45.71
CA PRO A 257 18.09 30.20 46.51
C PRO A 257 19.26 30.72 45.68
N TRP A 258 19.54 30.09 44.52
CA TRP A 258 20.64 30.50 43.64
C TRP A 258 20.41 31.85 42.95
N ALA A 259 19.16 32.35 42.91
CA ALA A 259 18.87 33.67 42.34
C ALA A 259 19.29 34.83 43.25
N GLY A 260 19.68 34.56 44.49
CA GLY A 260 20.20 35.56 45.44
C GLY A 260 19.25 36.72 45.63
N ALA A 261 19.77 37.93 45.54
CA ALA A 261 19.03 39.17 45.68
C ALA A 261 18.00 39.42 44.57
N TYR A 262 18.13 38.75 43.42
CA TYR A 262 17.20 38.89 42.29
C TYR A 262 15.96 37.94 42.36
N ARG A 263 15.82 37.15 43.44
CA ARG A 263 14.71 36.19 43.56
C ARG A 263 13.35 36.86 43.34
N ASN A 264 12.57 36.34 42.38
CA ASN A 264 11.29 36.89 41.94
C ASN A 264 11.34 38.28 41.28
N GLU A 265 12.52 38.85 41.12
CA GLU A 265 12.72 40.14 40.44
C GLU A 265 12.83 39.96 38.94
N THR A 266 12.46 40.99 38.18
CA THR A 266 12.67 41.05 36.75
C THR A 266 13.77 42.01 36.38
N VAL A 267 14.86 41.49 35.85
CA VAL A 267 16.00 42.26 35.37
C VAL A 267 15.79 42.66 33.91
N ALA A 268 15.94 43.97 33.63
CA ALA A 268 15.68 44.51 32.30
C ALA A 268 16.56 43.86 31.21
N GLY A 269 15.98 43.67 30.01
CA GLY A 269 16.72 43.15 28.86
C GLY A 269 17.83 44.11 28.42
N GLY A 270 19.02 43.59 28.16
CA GLY A 270 20.17 44.35 27.72
C GLY A 270 20.98 45.02 28.85
N SER A 271 20.51 44.96 30.12
CA SER A 271 21.29 45.48 31.24
C SER A 271 22.53 44.63 31.55
N ALA A 272 23.49 45.22 32.25
CA ALA A 272 24.73 44.55 32.61
C ALA A 272 24.52 43.38 33.57
N GLU A 273 23.48 43.44 34.39
CA GLU A 273 23.09 42.44 35.40
C GLU A 273 22.30 41.27 34.80
N ASN A 274 21.70 41.42 33.62
CA ASN A 274 20.89 40.40 33.02
C ASN A 274 21.75 39.20 32.57
N PRO A 275 21.55 37.99 33.14
CA PRO A 275 22.40 36.83 32.86
C PRO A 275 22.13 36.20 31.46
N LEU A 276 21.00 36.54 30.82
CA LEU A 276 20.64 35.97 29.49
C LEU A 276 21.37 36.69 28.35
N LYS A 277 21.87 37.90 28.65
CA LYS A 277 22.55 38.75 27.66
C LYS A 277 21.76 38.95 26.37
N ALA A 278 22.42 38.83 25.20
CA ALA A 278 21.92 39.35 23.93
C ALA A 278 20.79 38.57 23.28
N ARG A 279 20.67 37.26 23.51
CA ARG A 279 19.75 36.40 22.79
C ARG A 279 19.23 35.26 23.67
N TRP A 280 18.00 34.88 23.43
CA TRP A 280 17.32 33.74 24.04
C TRP A 280 16.70 32.84 22.98
N MET A 281 16.86 31.53 23.11
CA MET A 281 16.20 30.48 22.35
C MET A 281 15.66 29.43 23.34
N GLY A 282 14.39 29.53 23.70
CA GLY A 282 13.72 28.68 24.68
C GLY A 282 13.50 27.27 24.15
N ILE A 283 13.66 26.27 25.01
CA ILE A 283 13.54 24.85 24.65
C ILE A 283 12.39 24.21 25.45
N VAL A 284 12.54 24.05 26.74
CA VAL A 284 11.59 23.38 27.62
C VAL A 284 11.69 23.86 29.06
N ASN A 285 10.56 24.04 29.74
CA ASN A 285 10.49 24.35 31.19
C ASN A 285 11.48 25.43 31.66
N GLY A 286 11.53 26.56 30.96
CA GLY A 286 12.45 27.64 31.31
C GLY A 286 13.91 27.39 30.93
N VAL A 287 14.25 26.25 30.39
CA VAL A 287 15.59 25.96 29.86
C VAL A 287 15.71 26.45 28.43
N GLY A 288 16.78 27.16 28.11
CA GLY A 288 17.05 27.68 26.77
C GLY A 288 18.54 27.81 26.48
N ILE A 289 18.86 28.28 25.28
CA ILE A 289 20.18 28.65 24.81
C ILE A 289 20.27 30.17 24.86
N HIS A 290 21.28 30.72 25.54
CA HIS A 290 21.45 32.16 25.69
C HIS A 290 22.93 32.59 25.80
N GLY A 291 23.19 33.86 25.72
CA GLY A 291 24.51 34.41 25.97
C GLY A 291 24.90 34.37 27.45
N THR A 292 26.16 34.55 27.75
CA THR A 292 26.63 34.68 29.16
C THR A 292 27.59 35.86 29.33
N GLY A 293 27.53 36.50 30.51
CA GLY A 293 28.54 37.46 30.97
C GLY A 293 29.81 36.79 31.51
N GLU A 294 29.80 35.45 31.65
CA GLU A 294 30.90 34.65 32.19
C GLU A 294 31.52 33.77 31.09
N PRO A 295 32.28 34.32 30.15
CA PRO A 295 32.83 33.55 29.03
C PRO A 295 33.76 32.42 29.48
N GLY A 296 34.43 32.54 30.62
CA GLY A 296 35.24 31.48 31.22
C GLY A 296 34.48 30.27 31.70
N SER A 297 33.13 30.32 31.79
CA SER A 297 32.30 29.18 32.13
C SER A 297 32.10 28.22 30.94
N ILE A 298 32.38 28.64 29.72
CA ILE A 298 32.23 27.80 28.52
C ILE A 298 33.18 26.59 28.59
N GLY A 299 32.66 25.40 28.28
CA GLY A 299 33.40 24.15 28.42
C GLY A 299 33.21 23.46 29.77
N SER A 300 32.28 23.94 30.61
CA SER A 300 32.07 23.44 31.96
C SER A 300 30.58 23.21 32.30
N ARG A 301 30.32 22.63 33.47
CA ARG A 301 29.00 22.47 34.10
C ARG A 301 28.77 23.60 35.10
N ALA A 302 28.46 24.80 34.62
CA ALA A 302 28.36 25.99 35.43
C ALA A 302 26.99 26.65 35.48
N SER A 303 26.00 26.17 34.71
CA SER A 303 24.68 26.80 34.67
C SER A 303 23.67 26.11 35.61
N HIS A 304 22.52 26.76 35.78
CA HIS A 304 21.36 26.21 36.49
C HIS A 304 20.35 25.56 35.51
N GLY A 305 20.88 24.78 34.53
CA GLY A 305 20.08 24.02 33.56
C GLY A 305 20.12 24.55 32.13
N CYS A 306 20.27 25.86 31.92
CA CYS A 306 20.37 26.48 30.61
C CYS A 306 21.66 26.13 29.87
N ILE A 307 21.69 26.38 28.58
CA ILE A 307 22.85 26.24 27.71
C ILE A 307 23.43 27.62 27.45
N ARG A 308 24.61 27.92 28.07
CA ARG A 308 25.29 29.19 27.92
C ARG A 308 26.20 29.16 26.70
N MET A 309 26.28 30.28 26.00
CA MET A 309 27.21 30.54 24.89
C MET A 309 27.93 31.89 25.11
N THR A 310 29.08 32.09 24.46
CA THR A 310 29.62 33.44 24.37
C THR A 310 28.63 34.36 23.66
N VAL A 311 28.67 35.68 23.99
CA VAL A 311 27.75 36.63 23.33
C VAL A 311 27.93 36.69 21.82
N PRO A 312 29.14 36.70 21.26
CA PRO A 312 29.33 36.62 19.80
C PRO A 312 28.75 35.36 19.20
N ASP A 313 28.94 34.19 19.85
CA ASP A 313 28.46 32.90 19.33
C ASP A 313 26.92 32.79 19.31
N VAL A 314 26.25 33.28 20.36
CA VAL A 314 24.79 33.24 20.42
C VAL A 314 24.18 34.23 19.43
N ILE A 315 24.82 35.36 19.16
CA ILE A 315 24.40 36.33 18.13
C ILE A 315 24.52 35.70 16.75
N ASP A 316 25.62 34.99 16.45
CA ASP A 316 25.81 34.27 15.18
C ASP A 316 24.83 33.10 15.01
N LEU A 317 24.55 32.34 16.08
CA LEU A 317 23.63 31.18 16.02
C LEU A 317 22.17 31.63 15.85
N TYR A 318 21.76 32.69 16.52
CA TYR A 318 20.35 33.10 16.63
C TYR A 318 19.60 33.24 15.29
N PRO A 319 20.08 33.96 14.26
CA PRO A 319 19.38 34.10 12.99
C PRO A 319 19.33 32.78 12.20
N ARG A 320 20.20 31.85 12.51
CA ARG A 320 20.32 30.56 11.80
C ARG A 320 19.36 29.50 12.32
N VAL A 321 18.73 29.70 13.48
CA VAL A 321 17.91 28.73 14.19
C VAL A 321 16.47 29.26 14.31
N PRO A 322 15.55 28.92 13.44
CA PRO A 322 14.14 29.29 13.53
C PRO A 322 13.42 28.57 14.70
N VAL A 323 12.28 29.14 15.15
CA VAL A 323 11.34 28.42 16.02
C VAL A 323 10.91 27.11 15.35
N GLY A 324 10.71 26.06 16.15
CA GLY A 324 10.42 24.72 15.69
C GLY A 324 11.66 23.89 15.30
N THR A 325 12.88 24.48 15.33
CA THR A 325 14.12 23.73 15.06
C THR A 325 14.31 22.59 16.04
N PRO A 326 14.49 21.33 15.59
CA PRO A 326 14.81 20.21 16.47
C PRO A 326 16.15 20.41 17.19
N VAL A 327 16.15 20.11 18.49
CA VAL A 327 17.32 20.20 19.38
C VAL A 327 17.51 18.86 20.08
N LEU A 328 18.56 18.12 19.74
CA LEU A 328 18.95 16.91 20.45
C LEU A 328 19.96 17.25 21.54
N ILE A 329 19.65 16.95 22.81
CA ILE A 329 20.52 17.12 23.96
C ILE A 329 20.89 15.78 24.57
N ARG A 330 22.16 15.48 24.73
CA ARG A 330 22.68 14.26 25.36
C ARG A 330 23.97 14.51 26.16
#